data_5a5f01a2c6cc36b54a10ad829b47b5a7
#
_entry.id   5a5f01a2c6cc36b54a10ad829b47b5a7
#
_cell.length_a   1.000
_cell.length_b   1.000
_cell.length_c   1.000
_cell.angle_alpha   90.00
_cell.angle_beta   90.00
_cell.angle_gamma   90.00
#
_symmetry.space_group_name_H-M   'P 1'
#
loop_
_entity.id
_entity.type
_entity.pdbx_description
1 polymer ?
#
loop_
_entity_poly.entity_id
_entity_poly.type
_entity_poly.pdbx_seq_one_letter_code
_entity_poly.pdbx_strand_id
1 'polypeptide(L)'
;MLNDATMILNESRVTISQLRMFRVICETGSYSEAALELNQSQSTLSHAIVELESSLGKRLLERGRQGAKPTPFGIRILEHTRNALAAIEALEQEAQLERDGLKLTLRIAAIQSLGSHVLPGVMQSFGRAHPGVQFQVLDFDSEDEKIPAIVSEGRADIGLVTLGYPLPSDVLEYEIAQDEYILIWKDDGRINPPNWAELQAKPFIFCASSCGTRINAHLQAVQQTLSPAYTVENDSVVVSMVNHGLGFSIMPALAVHPLPRGVISFSLPDRLTRRLGVVTTRAKSVTPAVKAFVEALRDWKPLD
;
A
#
# COMPACT_ATOMS: atom_id res chain seq x y z
N MET A 1 -8.02 13.75 -51.25
CA MET A 1 -8.47 13.82 -49.84
C MET A 1 -7.88 12.67 -49.06
N LEU A 2 -6.54 12.60 -48.90
CA LEU A 2 -5.84 11.53 -48.13
C LEU A 2 -4.62 12.14 -47.41
N ASN A 3 -4.64 13.45 -47.06
CA ASN A 3 -3.48 14.12 -46.51
C ASN A 3 -3.63 14.63 -45.07
N ASP A 4 -4.83 14.54 -44.46
CA ASP A 4 -5.01 15.11 -43.12
C ASP A 4 -4.82 14.09 -41.96
N ALA A 5 -4.92 12.78 -42.22
CA ALA A 5 -4.75 11.78 -41.19
C ALA A 5 -3.26 11.47 -40.87
N THR A 6 -2.36 11.72 -41.81
CA THR A 6 -0.92 11.44 -41.64
C THR A 6 -0.18 12.59 -40.94
N MET A 7 -0.79 13.76 -40.82
CA MET A 7 -0.19 14.93 -40.17
C MET A 7 -0.31 14.94 -38.63
N ILE A 8 -1.19 14.11 -38.06
CA ILE A 8 -1.49 14.08 -36.60
C ILE A 8 -0.47 13.24 -35.83
N LEU A 9 0.29 12.35 -36.45
CA LEU A 9 1.20 11.42 -35.79
C LEU A 9 2.66 11.87 -35.69
N ASN A 10 3.03 13.03 -36.25
CA ASN A 10 4.45 13.38 -36.40
C ASN A 10 4.96 14.55 -35.54
N GLU A 11 4.17 15.17 -34.69
CA GLU A 11 4.63 16.22 -33.77
C GLU A 11 4.01 16.11 -32.36
N SER A 12 4.25 15.02 -31.67
CA SER A 12 4.06 15.05 -30.23
C SER A 12 5.10 15.99 -29.62
N ARG A 13 4.68 17.23 -29.30
CA ARG A 13 5.51 18.24 -28.63
C ARG A 13 5.78 17.90 -27.16
N VAL A 14 5.24 16.81 -26.66
CA VAL A 14 5.40 16.34 -25.29
C VAL A 14 6.57 15.37 -25.22
N THR A 15 7.52 15.62 -24.33
CA THR A 15 8.71 14.78 -24.14
C THR A 15 8.63 13.99 -22.84
N ILE A 16 9.30 12.84 -22.79
CA ILE A 16 9.43 12.00 -21.58
C ILE A 16 10.06 12.82 -20.45
N SER A 17 11.02 13.66 -20.74
CA SER A 17 11.69 14.52 -19.76
C SER A 17 10.71 15.50 -19.11
N GLN A 18 9.85 16.16 -19.90
CA GLN A 18 8.81 17.05 -19.38
C GLN A 18 7.79 16.29 -18.51
N LEU A 19 7.40 15.08 -18.91
CA LEU A 19 6.50 14.24 -18.10
C LEU A 19 7.13 13.84 -16.76
N ARG A 20 8.42 13.46 -16.75
CA ARG A 20 9.16 13.15 -15.50
C ARG A 20 9.23 14.37 -14.58
N MET A 21 9.57 15.54 -15.11
CA MET A 21 9.62 16.79 -14.33
C MET A 21 8.26 17.17 -13.78
N PHE A 22 7.19 17.08 -14.58
CA PHE A 22 5.83 17.36 -14.14
C PHE A 22 5.40 16.43 -13.00
N ARG A 23 5.65 15.13 -13.11
CA ARG A 23 5.35 14.15 -12.06
C ARG A 23 6.07 14.49 -10.75
N VAL A 24 7.39 14.68 -10.78
CA VAL A 24 8.19 14.95 -9.58
C VAL A 24 7.78 16.27 -8.90
N ILE A 25 7.44 17.31 -9.67
CA ILE A 25 6.92 18.56 -9.10
C ILE A 25 5.58 18.33 -8.39
N CYS A 26 4.68 17.49 -8.94
CA CYS A 26 3.43 17.15 -8.29
C CYS A 26 3.63 16.33 -7.01
N GLU A 27 4.62 15.43 -6.98
CA GLU A 27 4.95 14.57 -5.84
C GLU A 27 5.59 15.36 -4.68
N THR A 28 6.52 16.26 -4.99
CA THR A 28 7.20 17.09 -3.98
C THR A 28 6.41 18.33 -3.57
N GLY A 29 5.48 18.79 -4.42
CA GLY A 29 4.77 20.06 -4.23
C GLY A 29 5.66 21.31 -4.41
N SER A 30 6.93 21.15 -4.81
CA SER A 30 7.95 22.20 -4.84
C SER A 30 8.87 22.10 -6.05
N TYR A 31 9.05 23.19 -6.79
CA TYR A 31 10.01 23.24 -7.88
C TYR A 31 11.46 23.09 -7.40
N SER A 32 11.76 23.58 -6.19
CA SER A 32 13.12 23.51 -5.64
C SER A 32 13.47 22.09 -5.21
N GLU A 33 12.55 21.38 -4.53
CA GLU A 33 12.75 20.00 -4.13
C GLU A 33 12.80 19.07 -5.35
N ALA A 34 11.90 19.25 -6.31
CA ALA A 34 11.93 18.49 -7.57
C ALA A 34 13.23 18.71 -8.35
N ALA A 35 13.79 19.91 -8.33
CA ALA A 35 15.06 20.23 -8.97
C ALA A 35 16.23 19.49 -8.30
N LEU A 36 16.24 19.40 -6.96
CA LEU A 36 17.23 18.63 -6.22
C LEU A 36 17.11 17.13 -6.54
N GLU A 37 15.90 16.58 -6.51
CA GLU A 37 15.66 15.17 -6.79
C GLU A 37 16.09 14.76 -8.20
N LEU A 38 15.80 15.61 -9.20
CA LEU A 38 16.14 15.37 -10.59
C LEU A 38 17.58 15.79 -10.97
N ASN A 39 18.35 16.34 -10.02
CA ASN A 39 19.67 16.91 -10.27
C ASN A 39 19.67 17.91 -11.45
N GLN A 40 18.69 18.82 -11.44
CA GLN A 40 18.47 19.85 -12.45
C GLN A 40 18.35 21.24 -11.81
N SER A 41 18.37 22.30 -12.62
CA SER A 41 18.07 23.64 -12.11
C SER A 41 16.57 23.89 -12.02
N GLN A 42 16.12 24.69 -11.05
CA GLN A 42 14.73 25.10 -10.94
C GLN A 42 14.23 25.85 -12.19
N SER A 43 15.11 26.61 -12.87
CA SER A 43 14.80 27.29 -14.14
C SER A 43 14.53 26.29 -15.26
N THR A 44 15.30 25.19 -15.33
CA THR A 44 15.08 24.10 -16.30
C THR A 44 13.70 23.48 -16.14
N LEU A 45 13.33 23.14 -14.90
CA LEU A 45 12.01 22.58 -14.60
C LEU A 45 10.89 23.57 -14.96
N SER A 46 11.05 24.84 -14.57
CA SER A 46 10.06 25.87 -14.88
C SER A 46 9.86 26.04 -16.39
N HIS A 47 10.92 26.01 -17.17
CA HIS A 47 10.87 26.13 -18.64
C HIS A 47 10.17 24.89 -19.25
N ALA A 48 10.55 23.71 -18.84
CA ALA A 48 9.95 22.45 -19.30
C ALA A 48 8.44 22.38 -19.03
N ILE A 49 7.99 22.86 -17.87
CA ILE A 49 6.56 22.90 -17.54
C ILE A 49 5.82 23.93 -18.40
N VAL A 50 6.39 25.11 -18.63
CA VAL A 50 5.79 26.11 -19.53
C VAL A 50 5.64 25.57 -20.96
N GLU A 51 6.64 24.87 -21.48
CA GLU A 51 6.56 24.22 -22.77
C GLU A 51 5.51 23.10 -22.81
N LEU A 52 5.43 22.28 -21.77
CA LEU A 52 4.41 21.23 -21.64
C LEU A 52 3.00 21.83 -21.61
N GLU A 53 2.77 22.87 -20.80
CA GLU A 53 1.52 23.61 -20.73
C GLU A 53 1.14 24.25 -22.07
N SER A 54 2.12 24.82 -22.76
CA SER A 54 1.94 25.38 -24.10
C SER A 54 1.54 24.30 -25.11
N SER A 55 2.17 23.14 -25.05
CA SER A 55 1.85 22.00 -25.94
C SER A 55 0.46 21.44 -25.70
N LEU A 56 -0.01 21.45 -24.45
CA LEU A 56 -1.33 20.96 -24.04
C LEU A 56 -2.42 22.03 -24.05
N GLY A 57 -2.04 23.30 -24.26
CA GLY A 57 -2.95 24.45 -24.36
C GLY A 57 -3.62 24.86 -23.03
N LYS A 58 -3.20 24.30 -21.89
CA LYS A 58 -3.77 24.59 -20.56
C LYS A 58 -2.73 24.48 -19.46
N ARG A 59 -2.91 25.24 -18.39
CA ARG A 59 -2.06 25.15 -17.21
C ARG A 59 -2.27 23.82 -16.45
N LEU A 60 -1.16 23.21 -16.07
CA LEU A 60 -1.11 21.99 -15.28
C LEU A 60 -0.89 22.26 -13.79
N LEU A 61 -0.18 23.35 -13.48
CA LEU A 61 0.21 23.73 -12.12
C LEU A 61 -0.26 25.13 -11.76
N GLU A 62 -0.72 25.28 -10.53
CA GLU A 62 -0.94 26.55 -9.87
C GLU A 62 0.26 26.88 -9.00
N ARG A 63 0.80 28.10 -9.16
CA ARG A 63 1.89 28.63 -8.33
C ARG A 63 1.29 29.47 -7.23
N GLY A 64 1.54 29.11 -5.98
CA GLY A 64 1.07 29.83 -4.80
C GLY A 64 2.16 29.94 -3.73
N ARG A 65 1.84 30.70 -2.66
CA ARG A 65 2.73 30.82 -1.47
C ARG A 65 3.02 29.47 -0.79
N GLN A 66 2.24 28.44 -1.09
CA GLN A 66 2.35 27.08 -0.53
C GLN A 66 2.98 26.07 -1.50
N GLY A 67 3.69 26.51 -2.55
CA GLY A 67 4.35 25.65 -3.52
C GLY A 67 3.60 25.49 -4.86
N ALA A 68 3.79 24.35 -5.52
CA ALA A 68 3.19 23.99 -6.80
C ALA A 68 2.12 22.92 -6.59
N LYS A 69 0.86 23.23 -6.91
CA LYS A 69 -0.26 22.28 -6.82
C LYS A 69 -0.83 22.00 -8.22
N PRO A 70 -1.18 20.75 -8.55
CA PRO A 70 -1.82 20.47 -9.83
C PRO A 70 -3.21 21.09 -9.92
N THR A 71 -3.53 21.67 -11.08
CA THR A 71 -4.90 22.11 -11.41
C THR A 71 -5.82 20.89 -11.58
N PRO A 72 -7.16 21.04 -11.64
CA PRO A 72 -8.07 19.94 -11.98
C PRO A 72 -7.74 19.29 -13.34
N PHE A 73 -7.22 20.07 -14.30
CA PHE A 73 -6.70 19.53 -15.55
C PHE A 73 -5.36 18.82 -15.34
N GLY A 74 -4.47 19.41 -14.53
CA GLY A 74 -3.18 18.81 -14.15
C GLY A 74 -3.33 17.44 -13.47
N ILE A 75 -4.33 17.26 -12.61
CA ILE A 75 -4.61 15.95 -11.96
C ILE A 75 -4.91 14.88 -13.03
N ARG A 76 -5.75 15.17 -14.01
CA ARG A 76 -6.03 14.22 -15.10
C ARG A 76 -4.81 13.92 -15.97
N ILE A 77 -4.01 14.95 -16.28
CA ILE A 77 -2.77 14.77 -17.05
C ILE A 77 -1.73 14.00 -16.23
N LEU A 78 -1.69 14.15 -14.90
CA LEU A 78 -0.79 13.40 -14.03
C LEU A 78 -1.06 11.89 -14.08
N GLU A 79 -2.33 11.49 -14.13
CA GLU A 79 -2.70 10.09 -14.34
C GLU A 79 -2.16 9.54 -15.67
N HIS A 80 -2.39 10.25 -16.77
CA HIS A 80 -1.84 9.87 -18.07
C HIS A 80 -0.30 9.91 -18.10
N THR A 81 0.31 10.84 -17.39
CA THR A 81 1.77 10.94 -17.25
C THR A 81 2.33 9.71 -16.55
N ARG A 82 1.72 9.28 -15.45
CA ARG A 82 2.13 8.07 -14.71
C ARG A 82 2.02 6.83 -15.59
N ASN A 83 0.92 6.68 -16.33
CA ASN A 83 0.71 5.56 -17.24
C ASN A 83 1.76 5.51 -18.36
N ALA A 84 2.07 6.66 -18.98
CA ALA A 84 3.08 6.75 -20.01
C ALA A 84 4.49 6.42 -19.51
N LEU A 85 4.86 6.96 -18.34
CA LEU A 85 6.16 6.68 -17.73
C LEU A 85 6.29 5.21 -17.29
N ALA A 86 5.21 4.60 -16.77
CA ALA A 86 5.22 3.19 -16.42
C ALA A 86 5.32 2.27 -17.65
N ALA A 87 4.72 2.65 -18.79
CA ALA A 87 4.89 1.90 -20.04
C ALA A 87 6.34 1.95 -20.56
N ILE A 88 7.01 3.10 -20.43
CA ILE A 88 8.43 3.24 -20.76
C ILE A 88 9.29 2.39 -19.81
N GLU A 89 9.00 2.42 -18.52
CA GLU A 89 9.70 1.60 -17.54
C GLU A 89 9.51 0.10 -17.82
N ALA A 90 8.30 -0.33 -18.21
CA ALA A 90 8.04 -1.71 -18.61
C ALA A 90 8.87 -2.12 -19.81
N LEU A 91 9.01 -1.25 -20.80
CA LEU A 91 9.85 -1.48 -21.99
C LEU A 91 11.33 -1.61 -21.61
N GLU A 92 11.82 -0.72 -20.74
CA GLU A 92 13.20 -0.75 -20.24
C GLU A 92 13.46 -2.06 -19.44
N GLN A 93 12.51 -2.48 -18.59
CA GLN A 93 12.60 -3.72 -17.83
C GLN A 93 12.58 -4.96 -18.72
N GLU A 94 11.73 -5.00 -19.76
CA GLU A 94 11.67 -6.11 -20.71
C GLU A 94 13.01 -6.27 -21.43
N ALA A 95 13.57 -5.15 -21.93
CA ALA A 95 14.87 -5.15 -22.58
C ALA A 95 16.02 -5.56 -21.63
N GLN A 96 15.91 -5.20 -20.34
CA GLN A 96 16.88 -5.57 -19.33
C GLN A 96 16.79 -7.06 -18.95
N LEU A 97 15.57 -7.59 -18.87
CA LEU A 97 15.31 -8.99 -18.53
C LEU A 97 16.02 -9.96 -19.48
N GLU A 98 16.02 -9.66 -20.79
CA GLU A 98 16.72 -10.46 -21.80
C GLU A 98 18.25 -10.42 -21.69
N ARG A 99 18.82 -9.32 -21.15
CA ARG A 99 20.26 -9.16 -21.04
C ARG A 99 20.84 -9.80 -19.78
N ASP A 100 20.31 -9.39 -18.63
CA ASP A 100 20.96 -9.57 -17.33
C ASP A 100 20.00 -10.07 -16.24
N GLY A 101 18.74 -10.33 -16.57
CA GLY A 101 17.68 -10.54 -15.59
C GLY A 101 17.16 -9.24 -14.98
N LEU A 102 16.22 -9.35 -14.02
CA LEU A 102 15.62 -8.17 -13.37
C LEU A 102 16.66 -7.46 -12.50
N LYS A 103 16.94 -6.19 -12.80
CA LYS A 103 17.78 -5.29 -12.00
C LYS A 103 17.02 -4.00 -11.76
N LEU A 104 16.33 -3.90 -10.64
CA LEU A 104 15.53 -2.72 -10.29
C LEU A 104 15.25 -2.67 -8.79
N THR A 105 14.70 -1.56 -8.35
CA THR A 105 14.17 -1.42 -6.99
C THR A 105 12.65 -1.54 -7.01
N LEU A 106 12.10 -2.51 -6.26
CA LEU A 106 10.67 -2.62 -5.97
C LEU A 106 10.37 -1.87 -4.67
N ARG A 107 9.52 -0.85 -4.76
CA ARG A 107 9.04 -0.08 -3.60
C ARG A 107 7.73 -0.67 -3.13
N ILE A 108 7.71 -1.14 -1.90
CA ILE A 108 6.57 -1.87 -1.33
C ILE A 108 6.09 -1.14 -0.09
N ALA A 109 4.82 -0.74 -0.09
CA ALA A 109 4.15 -0.25 1.11
C ALA A 109 3.37 -1.41 1.73
N ALA A 110 3.45 -1.61 3.04
CA ALA A 110 2.78 -2.72 3.69
C ALA A 110 2.21 -2.33 5.05
N ILE A 111 1.05 -2.89 5.39
CA ILE A 111 0.57 -2.88 6.78
C ILE A 111 1.48 -3.78 7.61
N GLN A 112 1.62 -3.47 8.89
CA GLN A 112 2.56 -4.12 9.81
C GLN A 112 2.48 -5.65 9.76
N SER A 113 1.28 -6.22 9.84
CA SER A 113 1.12 -7.68 9.86
C SER A 113 1.62 -8.36 8.57
N LEU A 114 1.35 -7.79 7.38
CA LEU A 114 1.83 -8.31 6.10
C LEU A 114 3.32 -8.03 5.91
N GLY A 115 3.79 -6.84 6.33
CA GLY A 115 5.20 -6.46 6.30
C GLY A 115 6.08 -7.37 7.16
N SER A 116 5.59 -7.78 8.33
CA SER A 116 6.35 -8.60 9.28
C SER A 116 6.29 -10.10 8.97
N HIS A 117 5.15 -10.62 8.51
CA HIS A 117 4.92 -12.08 8.48
C HIS A 117 4.83 -12.67 7.06
N VAL A 118 4.55 -11.85 6.05
CA VAL A 118 4.42 -12.31 4.65
C VAL A 118 5.62 -11.86 3.83
N LEU A 119 5.88 -10.55 3.85
CA LEU A 119 6.84 -9.92 2.95
C LEU A 119 8.27 -10.49 3.06
N PRO A 120 8.85 -10.76 4.25
CA PRO A 120 10.23 -11.25 4.34
C PRO A 120 10.44 -12.60 3.65
N GLY A 121 9.49 -13.54 3.81
CA GLY A 121 9.56 -14.85 3.16
C GLY A 121 9.47 -14.76 1.64
N VAL A 122 8.56 -13.92 1.14
CA VAL A 122 8.41 -13.69 -0.30
C VAL A 122 9.63 -12.97 -0.87
N MET A 123 10.15 -11.94 -0.19
CA MET A 123 11.37 -11.23 -0.61
C MET A 123 12.57 -12.18 -0.67
N GLN A 124 12.71 -13.09 0.29
CA GLN A 124 13.80 -14.07 0.30
C GLN A 124 13.73 -15.01 -0.89
N SER A 125 12.56 -15.58 -1.17
CA SER A 125 12.38 -16.53 -2.29
C SER A 125 12.51 -15.81 -3.64
N PHE A 126 11.91 -14.63 -3.77
CA PHE A 126 11.98 -13.81 -4.99
C PHE A 126 13.40 -13.31 -5.27
N GLY A 127 14.12 -12.84 -4.24
CA GLY A 127 15.50 -12.38 -4.38
C GLY A 127 16.48 -13.49 -4.79
N ARG A 128 16.22 -14.75 -4.40
CA ARG A 128 16.99 -15.90 -4.90
C ARG A 128 16.76 -16.14 -6.39
N ALA A 129 15.52 -16.00 -6.87
CA ALA A 129 15.19 -16.14 -8.29
C ALA A 129 15.63 -14.93 -9.12
N HIS A 130 15.69 -13.75 -8.52
CA HIS A 130 16.00 -12.47 -9.16
C HIS A 130 17.05 -11.68 -8.37
N PRO A 131 18.35 -12.08 -8.40
CA PRO A 131 19.41 -11.50 -7.54
C PRO A 131 19.68 -10.02 -7.78
N GLY A 132 19.23 -9.48 -8.92
CA GLY A 132 19.39 -8.05 -9.26
C GLY A 132 18.30 -7.14 -8.69
N VAL A 133 17.25 -7.71 -8.07
CA VAL A 133 16.16 -6.90 -7.51
C VAL A 133 16.52 -6.42 -6.10
N GLN A 134 16.38 -5.12 -5.88
CA GLN A 134 16.46 -4.48 -4.59
C GLN A 134 15.04 -4.19 -4.08
N PHE A 135 14.86 -4.16 -2.78
CA PHE A 135 13.59 -3.85 -2.15
C PHE A 135 13.71 -2.60 -1.28
N GLN A 136 12.75 -1.71 -1.42
CA GLN A 136 12.53 -0.61 -0.51
C GLN A 136 11.17 -0.80 0.14
N VAL A 137 11.14 -1.03 1.44
CA VAL A 137 9.91 -1.26 2.19
C VAL A 137 9.52 0.02 2.93
N LEU A 138 8.28 0.44 2.73
CA LEU A 138 7.63 1.52 3.45
C LEU A 138 6.66 0.86 4.43
N ASP A 139 6.93 0.97 5.71
CA ASP A 139 6.13 0.37 6.78
C ASP A 139 5.06 1.36 7.27
N PHE A 140 3.82 0.86 7.42
CA PHE A 140 2.67 1.63 7.87
C PHE A 140 1.98 0.93 9.03
N ASP A 141 2.16 1.44 10.24
CA ASP A 141 1.70 0.81 11.49
C ASP A 141 0.17 0.62 11.56
N SER A 142 -0.64 1.51 10.94
CA SER A 142 -2.09 1.47 11.18
C SER A 142 -2.96 2.10 10.09
N GLU A 143 -2.42 2.36 8.89
CA GLU A 143 -3.09 3.20 7.92
C GLU A 143 -3.38 2.46 6.60
N ASP A 144 -4.10 1.32 6.69
CA ASP A 144 -4.55 0.54 5.52
C ASP A 144 -5.14 1.42 4.41
N GLU A 145 -5.90 2.44 4.80
CA GLU A 145 -6.62 3.30 3.86
C GLU A 145 -5.69 4.23 3.06
N LYS A 146 -4.48 4.51 3.55
CA LYS A 146 -3.52 5.39 2.88
C LYS A 146 -2.65 4.67 1.85
N ILE A 147 -2.40 3.38 2.00
CA ILE A 147 -1.51 2.62 1.11
C ILE A 147 -1.98 2.65 -0.35
N PRO A 148 -3.28 2.47 -0.70
CA PRO A 148 -3.74 2.60 -2.07
C PRO A 148 -3.48 3.97 -2.68
N ALA A 149 -3.59 5.06 -1.90
CA ALA A 149 -3.27 6.40 -2.37
C ALA A 149 -1.76 6.55 -2.64
N ILE A 150 -0.89 6.04 -1.76
CA ILE A 150 0.56 6.03 -1.92
C ILE A 150 0.99 5.27 -3.18
N VAL A 151 0.31 4.16 -3.50
CA VAL A 151 0.53 3.40 -4.73
C VAL A 151 0.05 4.19 -5.95
N SER A 152 -1.13 4.80 -5.90
CA SER A 152 -1.66 5.67 -6.97
C SER A 152 -0.77 6.89 -7.21
N GLU A 153 -0.18 7.47 -6.15
CA GLU A 153 0.78 8.58 -6.23
C GLU A 153 2.14 8.16 -6.81
N GLY A 154 2.40 6.86 -6.98
CA GLY A 154 3.66 6.34 -7.50
C GLY A 154 4.80 6.33 -6.48
N ARG A 155 4.52 6.52 -5.20
CA ARG A 155 5.50 6.45 -4.09
C ARG A 155 5.85 5.01 -3.73
N ALA A 156 4.93 4.08 -3.98
CA ALA A 156 5.16 2.64 -3.95
C ALA A 156 4.70 2.00 -5.27
N ASP A 157 5.33 0.89 -5.64
CA ASP A 157 4.96 0.10 -6.82
C ASP A 157 3.88 -0.93 -6.46
N ILE A 158 3.92 -1.41 -5.21
CA ILE A 158 3.04 -2.44 -4.66
C ILE A 158 2.61 -2.02 -3.25
N GLY A 159 1.35 -2.26 -2.92
CA GLY A 159 0.82 -2.13 -1.57
C GLY A 159 0.30 -3.47 -1.04
N LEU A 160 0.63 -3.81 0.19
CA LEU A 160 0.08 -4.96 0.93
C LEU A 160 -0.92 -4.44 1.96
N VAL A 161 -2.19 -4.79 1.81
CA VAL A 161 -3.31 -4.15 2.52
C VAL A 161 -4.37 -5.15 2.96
N THR A 162 -5.24 -4.70 3.86
CA THR A 162 -6.55 -5.32 4.05
C THR A 162 -7.50 -4.82 2.98
N LEU A 163 -8.16 -5.73 2.26
CA LEU A 163 -9.08 -5.39 1.17
C LEU A 163 -10.46 -4.93 1.68
N GLY A 164 -11.21 -4.26 0.80
CA GLY A 164 -12.59 -3.82 1.04
C GLY A 164 -12.73 -2.35 1.41
N TYR A 165 -11.69 -1.55 1.21
CA TYR A 165 -11.75 -0.09 1.24
C TYR A 165 -11.91 0.49 -0.17
N PRO A 166 -12.45 1.70 -0.32
CA PRO A 166 -12.48 2.39 -1.61
C PRO A 166 -11.08 2.55 -2.19
N LEU A 167 -10.94 2.30 -3.49
CA LEU A 167 -9.67 2.39 -4.20
C LEU A 167 -9.67 3.57 -5.17
N PRO A 168 -8.52 4.23 -5.40
CA PRO A 168 -8.31 5.10 -6.54
C PRO A 168 -8.62 4.37 -7.87
N SER A 169 -9.11 5.10 -8.88
CA SER A 169 -9.59 4.52 -10.15
C SER A 169 -8.53 3.78 -10.96
N ASP A 170 -7.27 4.13 -10.75
CA ASP A 170 -6.10 3.55 -11.42
C ASP A 170 -5.51 2.35 -10.67
N VAL A 171 -5.99 2.04 -9.47
CA VAL A 171 -5.49 0.96 -8.62
C VAL A 171 -6.27 -0.33 -8.86
N LEU A 172 -5.54 -1.43 -8.97
CA LEU A 172 -6.06 -2.80 -9.02
C LEU A 172 -5.79 -3.50 -7.69
N GLU A 173 -6.70 -4.38 -7.29
CA GLU A 173 -6.52 -5.24 -6.12
C GLU A 173 -6.49 -6.72 -6.50
N TYR A 174 -5.70 -7.51 -5.75
CA TYR A 174 -5.62 -8.96 -5.88
C TYR A 174 -5.66 -9.57 -4.47
N GLU A 175 -6.62 -10.44 -4.22
CA GLU A 175 -6.68 -11.18 -2.96
C GLU A 175 -5.57 -12.24 -2.91
N ILE A 176 -4.88 -12.34 -1.76
CA ILE A 176 -3.81 -13.31 -1.53
C ILE A 176 -4.16 -14.30 -0.42
N ALA A 177 -4.91 -13.88 0.62
CA ALA A 177 -5.28 -14.74 1.74
C ALA A 177 -6.49 -14.18 2.49
N GLN A 178 -7.02 -15.00 3.39
CA GLN A 178 -7.95 -14.59 4.43
C GLN A 178 -7.29 -14.76 5.79
N ASP A 179 -7.54 -13.84 6.70
CA ASP A 179 -7.02 -13.80 8.05
C ASP A 179 -8.20 -13.68 9.04
N GLU A 180 -8.18 -14.50 10.07
CA GLU A 180 -9.24 -14.53 11.08
C GLU A 180 -8.91 -13.59 12.23
N TYR A 181 -9.93 -12.95 12.78
CA TYR A 181 -9.79 -12.27 14.07
C TYR A 181 -9.97 -13.29 15.19
N ILE A 182 -9.06 -13.25 16.14
CA ILE A 182 -9.02 -14.14 17.30
C ILE A 182 -9.09 -13.35 18.60
N LEU A 183 -9.60 -14.00 19.63
CA LEU A 183 -9.44 -13.54 21.00
C LEU A 183 -8.04 -13.91 21.47
N ILE A 184 -7.30 -12.95 22.00
CA ILE A 184 -6.06 -13.21 22.72
C ILE A 184 -6.29 -13.03 24.22
N TRP A 185 -5.78 -13.97 24.97
CA TRP A 185 -6.06 -14.13 26.39
C TRP A 185 -4.80 -14.56 27.14
N LYS A 186 -4.64 -14.11 28.38
CA LYS A 186 -3.57 -14.65 29.22
C LYS A 186 -3.80 -16.13 29.48
N ASP A 187 -2.76 -16.92 29.32
CA ASP A 187 -2.82 -18.35 29.63
C ASP A 187 -3.09 -18.55 31.16
N ASP A 188 -4.30 -18.93 31.46
CA ASP A 188 -4.80 -19.26 32.81
C ASP A 188 -5.16 -20.75 32.93
N GLY A 189 -4.74 -21.58 31.95
CA GLY A 189 -5.08 -22.99 31.83
C GLY A 189 -6.46 -23.26 31.24
N ARG A 190 -7.13 -22.24 30.71
CA ARG A 190 -8.44 -22.36 30.06
C ARG A 190 -8.33 -23.18 28.78
N ILE A 191 -9.27 -24.08 28.57
CA ILE A 191 -9.37 -24.92 27.37
C ILE A 191 -10.52 -24.43 26.46
N ASN A 192 -11.64 -24.01 27.05
CA ASN A 192 -12.83 -23.63 26.30
C ASN A 192 -12.83 -22.13 25.94
N PRO A 193 -13.25 -21.76 24.73
CA PRO A 193 -13.38 -20.34 24.33
C PRO A 193 -14.42 -19.63 25.22
N PRO A 194 -14.19 -18.36 25.58
CA PRO A 194 -15.17 -17.58 26.34
C PRO A 194 -16.37 -17.22 25.48
N ASN A 195 -17.53 -17.15 26.07
CA ASN A 195 -18.74 -16.60 25.44
C ASN A 195 -18.86 -15.10 25.66
N TRP A 196 -19.84 -14.44 25.00
CA TRP A 196 -20.01 -12.99 25.08
C TRP A 196 -20.24 -12.46 26.50
N ALA A 197 -21.01 -13.20 27.35
CA ALA A 197 -21.26 -12.78 28.72
C ALA A 197 -19.97 -12.77 29.57
N GLU A 198 -19.09 -13.75 29.36
CA GLU A 198 -17.78 -13.80 30.01
C GLU A 198 -16.86 -12.67 29.52
N LEU A 199 -16.89 -12.35 28.19
CA LEU A 199 -16.11 -11.27 27.62
C LEU A 199 -16.56 -9.90 28.16
N GLN A 200 -17.87 -9.67 28.31
CA GLN A 200 -18.42 -8.43 28.87
C GLN A 200 -18.04 -8.23 30.35
N ALA A 201 -17.76 -9.30 31.06
CA ALA A 201 -17.36 -9.24 32.48
C ALA A 201 -15.85 -9.03 32.70
N LYS A 202 -15.05 -8.98 31.64
CA LYS A 202 -13.59 -8.84 31.70
C LYS A 202 -13.12 -7.53 31.09
N PRO A 203 -11.99 -6.96 31.53
CA PRO A 203 -11.41 -5.78 30.90
C PRO A 203 -11.07 -6.04 29.44
N PHE A 204 -11.60 -5.20 28.55
CA PHE A 204 -11.30 -5.25 27.12
C PHE A 204 -10.21 -4.26 26.77
N ILE A 205 -9.15 -4.71 26.11
CA ILE A 205 -8.07 -3.91 25.56
C ILE A 205 -8.36 -3.70 24.07
N PHE A 206 -8.79 -2.50 23.72
CA PHE A 206 -9.16 -2.16 22.36
C PHE A 206 -7.94 -1.68 21.58
N CYS A 207 -7.65 -2.31 20.43
CA CYS A 207 -6.67 -1.83 19.49
C CYS A 207 -7.30 -0.79 18.57
N ALA A 208 -6.89 0.49 18.71
CA ALA A 208 -7.44 1.61 17.94
C ALA A 208 -6.80 1.80 16.56
N SER A 209 -6.10 0.79 16.04
CA SER A 209 -5.58 0.75 14.67
C SER A 209 -6.71 0.48 13.66
N SER A 210 -6.36 0.32 12.38
CA SER A 210 -7.33 -0.01 11.30
C SER A 210 -8.20 -1.23 11.60
N CYS A 211 -7.71 -2.19 12.40
CA CYS A 211 -8.49 -3.35 12.83
C CYS A 211 -9.67 -2.98 13.74
N GLY A 212 -9.56 -1.93 14.54
CA GLY A 212 -10.59 -1.48 15.48
C GLY A 212 -11.91 -1.10 14.81
N THR A 213 -11.86 -0.45 13.65
CA THR A 213 -13.06 -0.12 12.87
C THR A 213 -13.86 -1.37 12.49
N ARG A 214 -13.17 -2.45 12.06
CA ARG A 214 -13.80 -3.73 11.70
C ARG A 214 -14.36 -4.45 12.92
N ILE A 215 -13.63 -4.43 14.05
CA ILE A 215 -14.10 -5.00 15.32
C ILE A 215 -15.38 -4.30 15.76
N ASN A 216 -15.42 -2.96 15.77
CA ASN A 216 -16.61 -2.23 16.16
C ASN A 216 -17.79 -2.51 15.23
N ALA A 217 -17.59 -2.54 13.90
CA ALA A 217 -18.64 -2.88 12.95
C ALA A 217 -19.17 -4.31 13.18
N HIS A 218 -18.29 -5.26 13.47
CA HIS A 218 -18.68 -6.65 13.78
C HIS A 218 -19.50 -6.73 15.09
N LEU A 219 -19.02 -6.10 16.17
CA LEU A 219 -19.74 -6.09 17.44
C LEU A 219 -21.15 -5.50 17.28
N GLN A 220 -21.30 -4.43 16.50
CA GLN A 220 -22.62 -3.88 16.17
C GLN A 220 -23.51 -4.87 15.40
N ALA A 221 -22.93 -5.56 14.39
CA ALA A 221 -23.65 -6.52 13.56
C ALA A 221 -24.17 -7.72 14.37
N VAL A 222 -23.39 -8.19 15.36
CA VAL A 222 -23.79 -9.30 16.24
C VAL A 222 -24.51 -8.83 17.53
N GLN A 223 -24.85 -7.54 17.58
CA GLN A 223 -25.57 -6.93 18.71
C GLN A 223 -24.87 -7.12 20.07
N GLN A 224 -23.53 -7.07 20.07
CA GLN A 224 -22.70 -7.14 21.26
C GLN A 224 -22.04 -5.80 21.55
N THR A 225 -21.73 -5.57 22.83
CA THR A 225 -21.04 -4.37 23.28
C THR A 225 -19.88 -4.77 24.19
N LEU A 226 -18.68 -4.30 23.84
CA LEU A 226 -17.49 -4.39 24.68
C LEU A 226 -17.02 -2.96 24.98
N SER A 227 -17.01 -2.58 26.25
CA SER A 227 -16.52 -1.27 26.66
C SER A 227 -15.01 -1.35 26.90
N PRO A 228 -14.18 -0.56 26.16
CA PRO A 228 -12.74 -0.60 26.37
C PRO A 228 -12.36 -0.14 27.79
N ALA A 229 -11.61 -0.98 28.51
CA ALA A 229 -10.91 -0.59 29.71
C ALA A 229 -9.59 0.14 29.38
N TYR A 230 -9.00 -0.20 28.23
CA TYR A 230 -7.79 0.40 27.68
C TYR A 230 -7.95 0.58 26.18
N THR A 231 -7.40 1.68 25.66
CA THR A 231 -7.31 1.96 24.21
C THR A 231 -5.84 2.13 23.83
N VAL A 232 -5.37 1.37 22.86
CA VAL A 232 -3.97 1.27 22.47
C VAL A 232 -3.89 1.23 20.95
N GLU A 233 -2.91 1.89 20.35
CA GLU A 233 -2.74 1.93 18.88
C GLU A 233 -1.79 0.84 18.35
N ASN A 234 -0.83 0.41 19.17
CA ASN A 234 0.23 -0.51 18.75
C ASN A 234 -0.07 -1.96 19.15
N ASP A 235 -0.06 -2.86 18.18
CA ASP A 235 -0.38 -4.28 18.34
C ASP A 235 0.51 -5.00 19.38
N SER A 236 1.80 -4.71 19.39
CA SER A 236 2.75 -5.36 20.32
C SER A 236 2.50 -4.93 21.79
N VAL A 237 2.05 -3.69 22.00
CA VAL A 237 1.66 -3.20 23.32
C VAL A 237 0.39 -3.91 23.79
N VAL A 238 -0.61 -4.10 22.93
CA VAL A 238 -1.82 -4.86 23.24
C VAL A 238 -1.47 -6.27 23.68
N VAL A 239 -0.63 -6.97 22.90
CA VAL A 239 -0.19 -8.35 23.23
C VAL A 239 0.55 -8.39 24.58
N SER A 240 1.41 -7.42 24.83
CA SER A 240 2.13 -7.31 26.12
C SER A 240 1.17 -7.11 27.30
N MET A 241 0.15 -6.24 27.14
CA MET A 241 -0.86 -6.00 28.18
C MET A 241 -1.67 -7.27 28.50
N VAL A 242 -2.06 -8.01 27.45
CA VAL A 242 -2.75 -9.30 27.62
C VAL A 242 -1.85 -10.29 28.38
N ASN A 243 -0.58 -10.39 28.01
CA ASN A 243 0.37 -11.27 28.68
C ASN A 243 0.55 -10.93 30.17
N HIS A 244 0.46 -9.64 30.54
CA HIS A 244 0.49 -9.20 31.93
C HIS A 244 -0.86 -9.38 32.67
N GLY A 245 -1.91 -9.86 31.98
CA GLY A 245 -3.22 -10.14 32.58
C GLY A 245 -4.08 -8.91 32.83
N LEU A 246 -3.84 -7.82 32.09
CA LEU A 246 -4.64 -6.59 32.19
C LEU A 246 -6.05 -6.74 31.57
N GLY A 247 -6.26 -7.78 30.77
CA GLY A 247 -7.51 -8.06 30.09
C GLY A 247 -7.33 -8.99 28.90
N PHE A 248 -8.29 -8.96 28.00
CA PHE A 248 -8.24 -9.66 26.69
C PHE A 248 -8.33 -8.65 25.55
N SER A 249 -8.00 -9.10 24.35
CA SER A 249 -8.20 -8.30 23.13
C SER A 249 -8.72 -9.17 21.99
N ILE A 250 -9.27 -8.50 20.98
CA ILE A 250 -9.63 -9.08 19.67
C ILE A 250 -8.61 -8.55 18.66
N MET A 251 -7.89 -9.45 18.00
CA MET A 251 -6.81 -9.07 17.08
C MET A 251 -6.83 -9.97 15.83
N PRO A 252 -6.38 -9.49 14.67
CA PRO A 252 -6.13 -10.37 13.54
C PRO A 252 -5.05 -11.42 13.91
N ALA A 253 -5.26 -12.68 13.55
CA ALA A 253 -4.33 -13.75 13.88
C ALA A 253 -2.92 -13.48 13.38
N LEU A 254 -2.80 -12.98 12.13
CA LEU A 254 -1.52 -12.63 11.54
C LEU A 254 -0.81 -11.49 12.28
N ALA A 255 -1.53 -10.57 12.90
CA ALA A 255 -0.92 -9.43 13.62
C ALA A 255 -0.25 -9.84 14.94
N VAL A 256 -0.62 -10.99 15.48
CA VAL A 256 -0.14 -11.50 16.78
C VAL A 256 0.67 -12.79 16.69
N HIS A 257 0.94 -13.26 15.47
CA HIS A 257 1.73 -14.46 15.24
C HIS A 257 3.25 -14.16 15.31
N PRO A 258 4.10 -15.05 15.88
CA PRO A 258 3.70 -16.14 16.77
C PRO A 258 3.26 -15.61 18.13
N LEU A 259 2.25 -16.25 18.71
CA LEU A 259 1.80 -15.89 20.06
C LEU A 259 2.94 -16.03 21.07
N PRO A 260 3.18 -15.05 21.93
CA PRO A 260 4.21 -15.15 22.96
C PRO A 260 3.82 -16.18 24.03
N ARG A 261 4.81 -16.74 24.72
CA ARG A 261 4.55 -17.63 25.86
C ARG A 261 3.69 -16.91 26.90
N GLY A 262 2.66 -17.60 27.41
CA GLY A 262 1.73 -17.06 28.39
C GLY A 262 0.52 -16.34 27.78
N VAL A 263 0.37 -16.35 26.46
CA VAL A 263 -0.82 -15.91 25.74
C VAL A 263 -1.37 -17.07 24.93
N ILE A 264 -2.67 -17.30 25.06
CA ILE A 264 -3.44 -18.27 24.27
C ILE A 264 -4.45 -17.55 23.41
N SER A 265 -4.92 -18.21 22.38
CA SER A 265 -5.95 -17.66 21.49
C SER A 265 -7.17 -18.57 21.40
N PHE A 266 -8.31 -17.95 21.12
CA PHE A 266 -9.57 -18.62 20.83
C PHE A 266 -10.23 -17.96 19.62
N SER A 267 -11.04 -18.71 18.89
CA SER A 267 -11.95 -18.11 17.91
C SER A 267 -12.99 -17.25 18.62
N LEU A 268 -13.44 -16.19 17.95
CA LEU A 268 -14.58 -15.41 18.44
C LEU A 268 -15.86 -16.28 18.44
N PRO A 269 -16.84 -16.00 19.35
CA PRO A 269 -18.14 -16.67 19.32
C PRO A 269 -18.84 -16.51 17.97
N ASP A 270 -18.72 -15.32 17.35
CA ASP A 270 -19.18 -15.04 15.99
C ASP A 270 -17.95 -14.70 15.12
N ARG A 271 -17.75 -15.48 14.08
CA ARG A 271 -16.52 -15.41 13.26
C ARG A 271 -16.39 -14.07 12.54
N LEU A 272 -15.22 -13.47 12.67
CA LEU A 272 -14.81 -12.26 11.93
C LEU A 272 -13.55 -12.56 11.13
N THR A 273 -13.54 -12.21 9.85
CA THR A 273 -12.37 -12.36 8.97
C THR A 273 -12.07 -11.07 8.23
N ARG A 274 -10.83 -10.94 7.77
CA ARG A 274 -10.41 -9.92 6.81
C ARG A 274 -9.79 -10.58 5.58
N ARG A 275 -9.98 -9.95 4.43
CA ARG A 275 -9.28 -10.34 3.20
C ARG A 275 -7.97 -9.56 3.11
N LEU A 276 -6.89 -10.26 2.88
CA LEU A 276 -5.57 -9.69 2.68
C LEU A 276 -5.26 -9.64 1.18
N GLY A 277 -4.64 -8.58 0.74
CA GLY A 277 -4.41 -8.40 -0.69
C GLY A 277 -3.23 -7.53 -1.04
N VAL A 278 -3.00 -7.52 -2.33
CA VAL A 278 -2.02 -6.69 -3.01
C VAL A 278 -2.75 -5.62 -3.81
N VAL A 279 -2.27 -4.39 -3.75
CA VAL A 279 -2.70 -3.30 -4.62
C VAL A 279 -1.53 -2.80 -5.44
N THR A 280 -1.78 -2.47 -6.71
CA THR A 280 -0.83 -1.84 -7.62
C THR A 280 -1.59 -1.04 -8.67
N THR A 281 -0.94 -0.10 -9.35
CA THR A 281 -1.62 0.62 -10.43
C THR A 281 -1.74 -0.23 -11.69
N ARG A 282 -2.75 0.05 -12.54
CA ARG A 282 -2.88 -0.58 -13.87
C ARG A 282 -1.60 -0.46 -14.69
N ALA A 283 -0.95 0.70 -14.62
CA ALA A 283 0.30 0.97 -15.31
C ALA A 283 1.45 0.08 -14.83
N LYS A 284 1.59 -0.08 -13.51
CA LYS A 284 2.65 -0.90 -12.91
C LYS A 284 2.37 -2.40 -13.01
N SER A 285 1.11 -2.84 -13.03
CA SER A 285 0.73 -4.24 -13.09
C SER A 285 1.24 -4.97 -14.35
N VAL A 286 1.57 -4.24 -15.41
CA VAL A 286 2.12 -4.81 -16.65
C VAL A 286 3.65 -4.84 -16.66
N THR A 287 4.33 -4.22 -15.71
CA THR A 287 5.80 -4.29 -15.63
C THR A 287 6.24 -5.66 -15.16
N PRO A 288 7.27 -6.27 -15.78
CA PRO A 288 7.70 -7.65 -15.49
C PRO A 288 7.96 -7.92 -14.02
N ALA A 289 8.65 -7.01 -13.34
CA ALA A 289 9.00 -7.19 -11.94
C ALA A 289 7.80 -7.14 -11.00
N VAL A 290 6.88 -6.18 -11.20
CA VAL A 290 5.66 -6.08 -10.38
C VAL A 290 4.78 -7.29 -10.62
N LYS A 291 4.59 -7.71 -11.87
CA LYS A 291 3.83 -8.90 -12.23
C LYS A 291 4.38 -10.14 -11.55
N ALA A 292 5.68 -10.41 -11.70
CA ALA A 292 6.33 -11.56 -11.10
C ALA A 292 6.26 -11.55 -9.56
N PHE A 293 6.42 -10.37 -8.93
CA PHE A 293 6.32 -10.26 -7.48
C PHE A 293 4.89 -10.44 -6.96
N VAL A 294 3.89 -9.93 -7.67
CA VAL A 294 2.46 -10.17 -7.35
C VAL A 294 2.13 -11.66 -7.48
N GLU A 295 2.64 -12.35 -8.49
CA GLU A 295 2.50 -13.81 -8.63
C GLU A 295 3.14 -14.54 -7.45
N ALA A 296 4.35 -14.17 -7.04
CA ALA A 296 5.02 -14.74 -5.87
C ALA A 296 4.25 -14.51 -4.55
N LEU A 297 3.60 -13.35 -4.40
CA LEU A 297 2.72 -13.07 -3.26
C LEU A 297 1.44 -13.91 -3.28
N ARG A 298 0.87 -14.20 -4.45
CA ARG A 298 -0.32 -15.07 -4.58
C ARG A 298 -0.02 -16.54 -4.29
N ASP A 299 1.21 -16.97 -4.53
CA ASP A 299 1.68 -18.33 -4.22
C ASP A 299 2.04 -18.50 -2.74
N TRP A 300 2.11 -17.40 -1.99
CA TRP A 300 2.36 -17.44 -0.55
C TRP A 300 1.18 -18.14 0.17
N LYS A 301 1.54 -19.03 1.08
CA LYS A 301 0.57 -19.69 1.98
C LYS A 301 0.89 -19.32 3.42
N PRO A 302 -0.13 -19.05 4.25
CA PRO A 302 0.09 -18.90 5.68
C PRO A 302 0.90 -20.07 6.22
N LEU A 303 1.83 -19.81 7.10
CA LEU A 303 2.52 -20.84 7.86
C LEU A 303 1.47 -21.45 8.83
N ASP A 304 1.33 -22.77 8.78
CA ASP A 304 0.47 -23.55 9.68
C ASP A 304 0.87 -23.37 11.16
#